data_05525817b59df43de738fd720229d6fa
#
_entry.id   05525817b59df43de738fd720229d6fa
#
_cell.length_a   1.000
_cell.length_b   1.000
_cell.length_c   1.000
_cell.angle_alpha   90.00
_cell.angle_beta   90.00
_cell.angle_gamma   90.00
#
_symmetry.space_group_name_H-M   'P 1'
#
loop_
_entity.id
_entity.type
_entity.pdbx_description
1 polymer ?
#
loop_
_entity_poly.entity_id
_entity_poly.type
_entity_poly.pdbx_seq_one_letter_code
_entity_poly.pdbx_strand_id
1 'polypeptide(L)'
;AYQAAAESAVLLKNENHFLPLQHDKVKTIAIVGSLLESQNEGDHGSSYVRNKHYTSLLAAFTAYANTNHITLLPDDGRNVKQLQSICKRADVVVVIAGYRFDEEGEYVSRTGKPRKDPYKRPYGVFGTIGVGGDRPSLSLKQRDLDLLNNVTCVTKSVVVNLIGGSAITMEEWKNKVPAIMMNWYYGCEGAKTIPQL
;
A
#
# COMPACT_ATOMS: atom_id res chain seq x y z
N ALA A 1 9.87 -3.89 16.96
CA ALA A 1 9.40 -3.86 15.57
C ALA A 1 8.13 -3.02 15.44
N TYR A 2 7.08 -3.26 16.23
CA TYR A 2 5.80 -2.52 16.17
C TYR A 2 5.99 -1.00 16.33
N GLN A 3 6.62 -0.55 17.40
CA GLN A 3 6.87 0.87 17.65
C GLN A 3 7.69 1.51 16.52
N ALA A 4 8.75 0.85 16.05
CA ALA A 4 9.56 1.36 14.95
C ALA A 4 8.74 1.51 13.65
N ALA A 5 7.85 0.58 13.36
CA ALA A 5 6.96 0.66 12.20
C ALA A 5 5.96 1.82 12.33
N ALA A 6 5.37 2.02 13.51
CA ALA A 6 4.47 3.14 13.76
C ALA A 6 5.18 4.50 13.62
N GLU A 7 6.37 4.64 14.22
CA GLU A 7 7.14 5.88 14.19
C GLU A 7 7.81 6.17 12.83
N SER A 8 7.94 5.16 11.96
CA SER A 8 8.47 5.34 10.60
C SER A 8 7.43 5.87 9.60
N ALA A 9 6.14 5.77 9.91
CA ALA A 9 5.10 6.29 9.05
C ALA A 9 5.16 7.83 8.98
N VAL A 10 4.99 8.37 7.77
CA VAL A 10 5.07 9.81 7.54
C VAL A 10 3.73 10.34 7.06
N LEU A 11 3.15 11.28 7.80
CA LEU A 11 1.95 12.00 7.40
C LEU A 11 2.34 13.12 6.42
N LEU A 12 2.16 12.87 5.12
CA LEU A 12 2.55 13.80 4.04
C LEU A 12 1.53 14.91 3.82
N LYS A 13 0.24 14.60 4.07
CA LYS A 13 -0.86 15.54 3.91
C LYS A 13 -1.97 15.22 4.89
N ASN A 14 -2.56 16.26 5.51
CA ASN A 14 -3.71 16.14 6.41
C ASN A 14 -4.54 17.44 6.38
N GLU A 15 -5.38 17.59 5.38
CA GLU A 15 -6.25 18.77 5.24
C GLU A 15 -7.36 18.75 6.29
N ASN A 16 -7.58 19.89 6.91
CA ASN A 16 -8.64 20.11 7.90
C ASN A 16 -8.65 19.06 9.03
N HIS A 17 -7.47 18.54 9.40
CA HIS A 17 -7.35 17.50 10.42
C HIS A 17 -8.23 16.28 10.11
N PHE A 18 -8.20 15.82 8.84
CA PHE A 18 -8.96 14.66 8.39
C PHE A 18 -8.59 13.39 9.18
N LEU A 19 -7.31 13.24 9.50
CA LEU A 19 -6.79 12.22 10.42
C LEU A 19 -6.48 12.85 11.79
N PRO A 20 -6.64 12.11 12.90
CA PRO A 20 -7.15 10.74 12.99
C PRO A 20 -8.64 10.66 12.69
N LEU A 21 -9.09 9.48 12.17
CA LEU A 21 -10.50 9.24 11.94
C LEU A 21 -11.27 9.18 13.27
N GLN A 22 -12.44 9.79 13.32
CA GLN A 22 -13.28 9.80 14.51
C GLN A 22 -14.11 8.52 14.59
N HIS A 23 -13.84 7.64 15.55
CA HIS A 23 -14.47 6.34 15.70
C HIS A 23 -15.99 6.39 15.89
N ASP A 24 -16.51 7.47 16.46
CA ASP A 24 -17.94 7.68 16.63
C ASP A 24 -18.65 7.98 15.30
N LYS A 25 -17.94 8.54 14.32
CA LYS A 25 -18.48 8.95 13.02
C LYS A 25 -18.22 7.96 11.90
N VAL A 26 -17.15 7.18 11.98
CA VAL A 26 -16.77 6.24 10.92
C VAL A 26 -17.22 4.85 11.31
N LYS A 27 -18.20 4.31 10.57
CA LYS A 27 -18.75 2.96 10.78
C LYS A 27 -18.44 2.00 9.64
N THR A 28 -18.15 2.54 8.46
CA THR A 28 -17.85 1.75 7.27
C THR A 28 -16.62 2.29 6.58
N ILE A 29 -15.61 1.44 6.42
CA ILE A 29 -14.38 1.74 5.70
C ILE A 29 -14.29 0.85 4.47
N ALA A 30 -14.12 1.44 3.29
CA ALA A 30 -13.65 0.70 2.12
C ALA A 30 -12.12 0.70 2.12
N ILE A 31 -11.51 -0.47 1.96
CA ILE A 31 -10.06 -0.58 1.75
C ILE A 31 -9.82 -1.12 0.35
N VAL A 32 -9.10 -0.35 -0.47
CA VAL A 32 -9.01 -0.63 -1.89
C VAL A 32 -7.58 -0.58 -2.41
N GLY A 33 -7.25 -1.49 -3.31
CA GLY A 33 -5.94 -1.52 -3.97
C GLY A 33 -5.36 -2.92 -4.17
N SER A 34 -4.45 -3.03 -5.11
CA SER A 34 -3.85 -4.31 -5.49
C SER A 34 -2.78 -4.82 -4.50
N LEU A 35 -2.38 -4.00 -3.53
CA LEU A 35 -1.34 -4.34 -2.56
C LEU A 35 -1.89 -4.92 -1.25
N LEU A 36 -3.19 -5.07 -1.11
CA LEU A 36 -3.85 -5.52 0.11
C LEU A 36 -3.34 -6.87 0.65
N GLU A 37 -3.04 -7.80 -0.26
CA GLU A 37 -2.53 -9.14 0.05
C GLU A 37 -1.02 -9.28 -0.22
N SER A 38 -0.37 -8.21 -0.70
CA SER A 38 1.03 -8.27 -1.07
C SER A 38 1.93 -8.28 0.17
N GLN A 39 2.94 -9.15 0.17
CA GLN A 39 4.00 -9.12 1.18
C GLN A 39 4.97 -7.99 0.86
N ASN A 40 4.92 -6.91 1.63
CA ASN A 40 5.74 -5.71 1.46
C ASN A 40 6.48 -5.35 2.76
N GLU A 41 7.06 -6.35 3.40
CA GLU A 41 7.78 -6.18 4.67
C GLU A 41 9.17 -5.56 4.50
N GLY A 42 9.75 -5.64 3.32
CA GLY A 42 11.07 -5.13 3.02
C GLY A 42 11.52 -5.49 1.60
N ASP A 43 12.70 -5.04 1.23
CA ASP A 43 13.37 -5.53 0.03
C ASP A 43 13.82 -6.98 0.24
N HIS A 44 13.73 -7.79 -0.82
CA HIS A 44 14.09 -9.20 -0.81
C HIS A 44 15.53 -9.44 -1.33
N GLY A 45 16.36 -8.39 -1.36
CA GLY A 45 17.76 -8.45 -1.70
C GLY A 45 18.64 -8.91 -0.53
N SER A 46 19.77 -8.25 -0.33
CA SER A 46 20.72 -8.53 0.75
C SER A 46 20.15 -8.28 2.15
N SER A 47 19.14 -7.41 2.25
CA SER A 47 18.43 -7.07 3.50
C SER A 47 17.24 -8.00 3.80
N TYR A 48 17.04 -9.06 3.04
CA TYR A 48 15.87 -9.93 3.18
C TYR A 48 15.76 -10.58 4.55
N VAL A 49 14.69 -10.29 5.26
CA VAL A 49 14.31 -10.92 6.52
C VAL A 49 13.23 -11.95 6.28
N ARG A 50 13.49 -13.22 6.60
CA ARG A 50 12.52 -14.31 6.47
C ARG A 50 11.52 -14.27 7.62
N ASN A 51 10.41 -13.60 7.42
CA ASN A 51 9.31 -13.63 8.37
C ASN A 51 8.44 -14.88 8.17
N LYS A 52 8.28 -15.67 9.23
CA LYS A 52 7.41 -16.87 9.22
C LYS A 52 5.94 -16.54 9.55
N HIS A 53 5.66 -15.35 10.03
CA HIS A 53 4.35 -14.93 10.52
C HIS A 53 3.88 -13.65 9.82
N TYR A 54 3.84 -13.71 8.50
CA TYR A 54 3.36 -12.60 7.68
C TYR A 54 1.90 -12.29 7.96
N THR A 55 1.61 -10.99 8.10
CA THR A 55 0.24 -10.45 8.18
C THR A 55 0.00 -9.52 6.99
N SER A 56 -0.97 -9.81 6.14
CA SER A 56 -1.33 -8.91 5.05
C SER A 56 -2.02 -7.64 5.57
N LEU A 57 -2.00 -6.56 4.78
CA LEU A 57 -2.75 -5.35 5.13
C LEU A 57 -4.24 -5.65 5.28
N LEU A 58 -4.81 -6.46 4.39
CA LEU A 58 -6.21 -6.87 4.50
C LEU A 58 -6.50 -7.59 5.82
N ALA A 59 -5.66 -8.54 6.22
CA ALA A 59 -5.82 -9.25 7.49
C ALA A 59 -5.73 -8.30 8.69
N ALA A 60 -4.79 -7.36 8.67
CA ALA A 60 -4.62 -6.37 9.74
C ALA A 60 -5.81 -5.41 9.85
N PHE A 61 -6.27 -4.86 8.74
CA PHE A 61 -7.47 -4.01 8.71
C PHE A 61 -8.73 -4.78 9.12
N THR A 62 -8.84 -6.05 8.73
CA THR A 62 -9.97 -6.90 9.16
C THR A 62 -9.97 -7.11 10.67
N ALA A 63 -8.82 -7.42 11.25
CA ALA A 63 -8.69 -7.57 12.70
C ALA A 63 -9.04 -6.27 13.45
N TYR A 64 -8.51 -5.14 12.97
CA TYR A 64 -8.81 -3.82 13.51
C TYR A 64 -10.31 -3.47 13.42
N ALA A 65 -10.91 -3.69 12.27
CA ALA A 65 -12.34 -3.42 12.03
C ALA A 65 -13.23 -4.25 12.94
N ASN A 66 -12.94 -5.54 13.12
CA ASN A 66 -13.67 -6.44 14.01
C ASN A 66 -13.58 -5.96 15.46
N THR A 67 -12.39 -5.56 15.93
CA THR A 67 -12.19 -5.07 17.32
C THR A 67 -12.93 -3.76 17.57
N ASN A 68 -13.05 -2.90 16.57
CA ASN A 68 -13.65 -1.57 16.69
C ASN A 68 -15.09 -1.50 16.16
N HIS A 69 -15.72 -2.64 15.84
CA HIS A 69 -17.08 -2.73 15.31
C HIS A 69 -17.29 -1.89 14.02
N ILE A 70 -16.30 -1.85 13.16
CA ILE A 70 -16.31 -1.17 11.86
C ILE A 70 -16.64 -2.19 10.76
N THR A 71 -17.53 -1.83 9.85
CA THR A 71 -17.77 -2.61 8.62
C THR A 71 -16.64 -2.36 7.64
N LEU A 72 -15.89 -3.41 7.27
CA LEU A 72 -14.82 -3.31 6.27
C LEU A 72 -15.31 -3.80 4.91
N LEU A 73 -15.08 -3.03 3.86
CA LEU A 73 -15.43 -3.34 2.47
C LEU A 73 -14.14 -3.40 1.63
N PRO A 74 -13.54 -4.59 1.45
CA PRO A 74 -12.32 -4.73 0.65
C PRO A 74 -12.61 -4.84 -0.84
N ASP A 75 -11.72 -4.26 -1.68
CA ASP A 75 -11.76 -4.40 -3.15
C ASP A 75 -10.34 -4.25 -3.73
N ASP A 76 -10.00 -5.05 -4.75
CA ASP A 76 -8.68 -4.99 -5.39
C ASP A 76 -8.58 -3.89 -6.47
N GLY A 77 -9.68 -3.20 -6.76
CA GLY A 77 -9.77 -2.11 -7.71
C GLY A 77 -9.90 -2.52 -9.18
N ARG A 78 -10.01 -3.83 -9.49
CA ARG A 78 -10.07 -4.31 -10.89
C ARG A 78 -11.43 -4.05 -11.56
N ASN A 79 -12.50 -4.15 -10.80
CA ASN A 79 -13.85 -3.93 -11.30
C ASN A 79 -14.34 -2.52 -10.92
N VAL A 80 -14.32 -1.60 -11.87
CA VAL A 80 -14.68 -0.19 -11.63
C VAL A 80 -16.10 -0.02 -11.08
N LYS A 81 -17.08 -0.78 -11.58
CA LYS A 81 -18.46 -0.69 -11.11
C LYS A 81 -18.61 -1.14 -9.65
N GLN A 82 -17.95 -2.25 -9.30
CA GLN A 82 -17.91 -2.77 -7.93
C GLN A 82 -17.20 -1.78 -7.01
N LEU A 83 -16.01 -1.33 -7.38
CA LEU A 83 -15.23 -0.33 -6.66
C LEU A 83 -16.06 0.92 -6.35
N GLN A 84 -16.70 1.50 -7.35
CA GLN A 84 -17.53 2.70 -7.16
C GLN A 84 -18.74 2.44 -6.26
N SER A 85 -19.36 1.26 -6.37
CA SER A 85 -20.46 0.85 -5.48
C SER A 85 -20.02 0.76 -4.02
N ILE A 86 -18.85 0.18 -3.77
CA ILE A 86 -18.27 0.06 -2.41
C ILE A 86 -17.91 1.46 -1.88
N CYS A 87 -17.24 2.30 -2.67
CA CYS A 87 -16.87 3.65 -2.28
C CYS A 87 -18.07 4.54 -1.91
N LYS A 88 -19.22 4.37 -2.58
CA LYS A 88 -20.46 5.10 -2.24
C LYS A 88 -21.05 4.71 -0.89
N ARG A 89 -20.77 3.51 -0.42
CA ARG A 89 -21.31 2.96 0.84
C ARG A 89 -20.40 3.21 2.05
N ALA A 90 -19.15 3.58 1.80
CA ALA A 90 -18.16 3.79 2.84
C ALA A 90 -18.19 5.24 3.34
N ASP A 91 -18.00 5.42 4.64
CA ASP A 91 -17.78 6.73 5.26
C ASP A 91 -16.40 7.28 4.88
N VAL A 92 -15.40 6.37 4.78
CA VAL A 92 -14.02 6.67 4.37
C VAL A 92 -13.50 5.56 3.46
N VAL A 93 -12.76 5.96 2.43
CA VAL A 93 -12.04 5.04 1.55
C VAL A 93 -10.54 5.14 1.83
N VAL A 94 -9.94 4.02 2.19
CA VAL A 94 -8.48 3.88 2.34
C VAL A 94 -7.92 3.24 1.08
N VAL A 95 -7.15 4.01 0.32
CA VAL A 95 -6.50 3.54 -0.91
C VAL A 95 -5.08 3.09 -0.58
N ILE A 96 -4.75 1.85 -0.88
CA ILE A 96 -3.40 1.32 -0.79
C ILE A 96 -2.77 1.32 -2.18
N ALA A 97 -1.81 2.21 -2.40
CA ALA A 97 -1.16 2.41 -3.68
C ALA A 97 0.37 2.37 -3.55
N GLY A 98 1.07 2.12 -4.63
CA GLY A 98 2.53 2.14 -4.64
C GLY A 98 3.18 0.92 -5.28
N TYR A 99 4.26 0.46 -4.70
CA TYR A 99 5.15 -0.52 -5.31
C TYR A 99 5.40 -1.71 -4.40
N ARG A 100 5.69 -2.84 -5.03
CA ARG A 100 6.22 -4.02 -4.35
C ARG A 100 7.74 -4.07 -4.51
N PHE A 101 8.40 -4.87 -3.68
CA PHE A 101 9.85 -5.07 -3.74
C PHE A 101 10.35 -5.51 -5.13
N ASP A 102 9.58 -6.33 -5.84
CA ASP A 102 9.94 -6.81 -7.18
C ASP A 102 9.74 -5.78 -8.31
N GLU A 103 9.17 -4.64 -7.98
CA GLU A 103 8.97 -3.48 -8.88
C GLU A 103 9.99 -2.35 -8.63
N GLU A 104 10.70 -2.38 -7.50
CA GLU A 104 11.70 -1.38 -7.06
C GLU A 104 13.03 -2.01 -6.65
N GLY A 105 13.25 -3.27 -6.95
CA GLY A 105 14.42 -4.01 -6.47
C GLY A 105 15.75 -3.35 -6.84
N GLU A 106 16.70 -3.48 -5.94
CA GLU A 106 18.06 -2.93 -5.99
C GLU A 106 18.88 -3.45 -7.19
N TYR A 107 18.40 -4.49 -7.86
CA TYR A 107 19.15 -5.23 -8.85
C TYR A 107 18.60 -5.03 -10.26
N VAL A 108 19.30 -4.23 -11.03
CA VAL A 108 19.13 -4.15 -12.49
C VAL A 108 19.68 -5.44 -13.12
N SER A 109 18.88 -6.18 -13.84
CA SER A 109 19.39 -7.26 -14.64
C SER A 109 20.36 -6.68 -15.69
N ARG A 110 21.42 -7.42 -16.09
CA ARG A 110 22.36 -6.98 -17.15
C ARG A 110 21.67 -6.54 -18.45
N THR A 111 20.42 -6.89 -18.64
CA THR A 111 19.61 -6.56 -19.83
C THR A 111 18.63 -5.42 -19.58
N GLY A 112 18.58 -4.82 -18.38
CA GLY A 112 17.63 -3.77 -18.04
C GLY A 112 16.16 -4.20 -18.06
N LYS A 113 15.87 -5.50 -18.24
CA LYS A 113 14.50 -6.01 -18.29
C LYS A 113 14.16 -6.76 -17.01
N PRO A 114 13.00 -6.50 -16.39
CA PRO A 114 12.54 -7.28 -15.26
C PRO A 114 12.41 -8.76 -15.65
N ARG A 115 12.79 -9.65 -14.75
CA ARG A 115 12.64 -11.09 -14.99
C ARG A 115 11.18 -11.49 -14.93
N LYS A 116 10.76 -12.35 -15.88
CA LYS A 116 9.38 -12.85 -15.94
C LYS A 116 9.00 -13.75 -14.75
N ASP A 117 9.97 -14.31 -14.02
CA ASP A 117 9.72 -15.15 -12.86
C ASP A 117 10.91 -15.14 -11.90
N PRO A 118 10.84 -14.33 -10.83
CA PRO A 118 11.90 -14.19 -9.85
C PRO A 118 12.09 -15.43 -8.95
N TYR A 119 11.11 -16.32 -8.87
CA TYR A 119 11.10 -17.43 -7.92
C TYR A 119 11.62 -18.75 -8.50
N LYS A 120 11.90 -18.82 -9.81
CA LYS A 120 12.26 -20.08 -10.50
C LYS A 120 13.75 -20.45 -10.52
N ARG A 121 14.61 -19.80 -9.73
CA ARG A 121 16.01 -20.26 -9.65
C ARG A 121 16.39 -20.70 -8.23
N PRO A 122 17.06 -21.87 -8.12
CA PRO A 122 17.69 -22.24 -6.88
C PRO A 122 18.77 -21.20 -6.52
N TYR A 123 18.89 -20.89 -5.23
CA TYR A 123 19.96 -20.06 -4.68
C TYR A 123 21.31 -20.63 -5.11
N GLY A 124 21.97 -20.03 -6.08
CA GLY A 124 23.36 -20.33 -6.46
C GLY A 124 24.31 -19.52 -5.59
N VAL A 125 25.44 -20.08 -5.24
CA VAL A 125 26.48 -19.53 -4.35
C VAL A 125 27.04 -18.17 -4.82
N PHE A 126 26.74 -17.74 -6.04
CA PHE A 126 27.13 -16.45 -6.62
C PHE A 126 25.98 -15.69 -7.29
N GLY A 127 24.75 -16.02 -6.93
CA GLY A 127 23.64 -15.50 -7.69
C GLY A 127 22.65 -14.75 -6.83
N THR A 128 22.97 -13.61 -6.34
CA THR A 128 21.99 -12.56 -6.16
C THR A 128 21.45 -12.22 -7.54
N ILE A 129 20.44 -12.92 -7.91
CA ILE A 129 19.79 -12.66 -9.15
C ILE A 129 18.79 -11.58 -8.83
N GLY A 130 19.10 -10.39 -9.25
CA GLY A 130 18.24 -9.24 -9.11
C GLY A 130 16.82 -9.56 -9.50
N VAL A 131 15.96 -9.43 -8.55
CA VAL A 131 14.53 -9.44 -8.72
C VAL A 131 14.13 -7.99 -8.72
N GLY A 132 13.57 -7.55 -9.80
CA GLY A 132 13.23 -6.15 -9.96
C GLY A 132 14.27 -5.36 -10.75
N GLY A 133 14.03 -4.10 -10.89
CA GLY A 133 14.88 -3.11 -11.56
C GLY A 133 14.44 -1.73 -11.13
N ASP A 134 15.24 -0.73 -11.48
CA ASP A 134 14.88 0.65 -11.22
C ASP A 134 13.54 0.99 -11.86
N ARG A 135 12.73 1.75 -11.16
CA ARG A 135 11.50 2.29 -11.73
C ARG A 135 11.83 3.25 -12.87
N PRO A 136 11.08 3.19 -13.97
CA PRO A 136 11.25 4.14 -15.08
C PRO A 136 10.75 5.54 -14.73
N SER A 137 9.96 5.68 -13.66
CA SER A 137 9.37 6.93 -13.20
C SER A 137 9.17 6.92 -11.68
N LEU A 138 9.19 8.10 -11.08
CA LEU A 138 8.81 8.29 -9.67
C LEU A 138 7.29 8.40 -9.47
N SER A 139 6.50 8.49 -10.54
CA SER A 139 5.02 8.50 -10.46
C SER A 139 4.47 7.13 -10.05
N LEU A 140 3.27 7.12 -9.49
CA LEU A 140 2.52 5.87 -9.34
C LEU A 140 2.32 5.18 -10.69
N LYS A 141 2.11 3.87 -10.65
CA LYS A 141 1.73 3.08 -11.83
C LYS A 141 0.34 3.53 -12.35
N GLN A 142 0.12 3.41 -13.65
CA GLN A 142 -1.13 3.82 -14.28
C GLN A 142 -2.35 3.19 -13.60
N ARG A 143 -2.27 1.92 -13.22
CA ARG A 143 -3.36 1.23 -12.50
C ARG A 143 -3.74 1.92 -11.17
N ASP A 144 -2.75 2.45 -10.43
CA ASP A 144 -2.97 3.10 -9.15
C ASP A 144 -3.49 4.54 -9.37
N LEU A 145 -3.05 5.21 -10.45
CA LEU A 145 -3.63 6.49 -10.88
C LEU A 145 -5.09 6.34 -11.31
N ASP A 146 -5.41 5.29 -12.06
CA ASP A 146 -6.77 4.97 -12.47
C ASP A 146 -7.65 4.63 -11.26
N LEU A 147 -7.12 3.84 -10.30
CA LEU A 147 -7.81 3.56 -9.04
C LEU A 147 -8.14 4.84 -8.29
N LEU A 148 -7.16 5.73 -8.08
CA LEU A 148 -7.35 7.02 -7.41
C LEU A 148 -8.39 7.88 -8.14
N ASN A 149 -8.34 7.96 -9.47
CA ASN A 149 -9.33 8.69 -10.25
C ASN A 149 -10.72 8.10 -10.06
N ASN A 150 -10.88 6.78 -10.12
CA ASN A 150 -12.17 6.11 -9.95
C ASN A 150 -12.75 6.29 -8.53
N VAL A 151 -11.90 6.32 -7.51
CA VAL A 151 -12.31 6.58 -6.12
C VAL A 151 -12.70 8.05 -5.95
N THR A 152 -11.84 8.98 -6.36
CA THR A 152 -12.02 10.42 -6.10
C THR A 152 -13.12 11.07 -6.91
N CYS A 153 -13.60 10.42 -7.97
CA CYS A 153 -14.81 10.87 -8.68
C CYS A 153 -16.10 10.52 -7.92
N VAL A 154 -16.03 9.60 -6.95
CA VAL A 154 -17.19 9.12 -6.16
C VAL A 154 -17.24 9.76 -4.78
N THR A 155 -16.11 9.90 -4.11
CA THR A 155 -16.02 10.44 -2.74
C THR A 155 -14.81 11.34 -2.57
N LYS A 156 -14.89 12.24 -1.57
CA LYS A 156 -13.77 13.07 -1.12
C LYS A 156 -13.19 12.58 0.21
N SER A 157 -13.88 11.66 0.88
CA SER A 157 -13.40 11.07 2.16
C SER A 157 -12.38 9.96 1.85
N VAL A 158 -11.16 10.35 1.50
CA VAL A 158 -10.12 9.43 1.01
C VAL A 158 -8.82 9.60 1.80
N VAL A 159 -8.29 8.50 2.31
CA VAL A 159 -6.91 8.41 2.83
C VAL A 159 -6.09 7.59 1.85
N VAL A 160 -4.97 8.12 1.39
CA VAL A 160 -4.03 7.36 0.55
C VAL A 160 -2.87 6.89 1.40
N ASN A 161 -2.69 5.58 1.50
CA ASN A 161 -1.52 4.95 2.08
C ASN A 161 -0.57 4.53 0.97
N LEU A 162 0.58 5.18 0.90
CA LEU A 162 1.64 4.87 -0.04
C LEU A 162 2.57 3.81 0.52
N ILE A 163 2.84 2.80 -0.28
CA ILE A 163 3.79 1.72 0.00
C ILE A 163 4.90 1.76 -1.04
N GLY A 164 6.16 1.70 -0.61
CA GLY A 164 7.30 1.71 -1.53
C GLY A 164 8.62 1.95 -0.80
N GLY A 165 9.72 1.63 -1.45
CA GLY A 165 11.07 1.78 -0.91
C GLY A 165 11.70 3.14 -1.17
N SER A 166 11.07 3.97 -2.03
CA SER A 166 11.62 5.26 -2.43
C SER A 166 10.54 6.31 -2.66
N ALA A 167 10.95 7.53 -3.03
CA ALA A 167 10.05 8.66 -3.25
C ALA A 167 9.00 8.37 -4.34
N ILE A 168 7.78 8.88 -4.12
CA ILE A 168 6.67 8.82 -5.07
C ILE A 168 6.19 10.25 -5.34
N THR A 169 6.14 10.66 -6.61
CA THR A 169 5.58 11.95 -7.01
C THR A 169 4.06 11.93 -6.95
N MET A 170 3.45 13.02 -6.48
CA MET A 170 2.03 13.10 -6.16
C MET A 170 1.30 14.25 -6.87
N GLU A 171 1.99 15.01 -7.74
CA GLU A 171 1.45 16.23 -8.34
C GLU A 171 0.13 16.03 -9.08
N GLU A 172 -0.06 14.89 -9.72
CA GLU A 172 -1.22 14.58 -10.54
C GLU A 172 -2.50 14.35 -9.73
N TRP A 173 -2.37 13.99 -8.44
CA TRP A 173 -3.51 13.52 -7.65
C TRP A 173 -3.58 14.04 -6.20
N LYS A 174 -2.50 14.57 -5.63
CA LYS A 174 -2.46 15.00 -4.22
C LYS A 174 -3.58 15.97 -3.82
N ASN A 175 -4.03 16.80 -4.76
CA ASN A 175 -5.09 17.80 -4.51
C ASN A 175 -6.51 17.20 -4.55
N LYS A 176 -6.65 15.93 -4.89
CA LYS A 176 -7.95 15.24 -4.95
C LYS A 176 -8.32 14.55 -3.63
N VAL A 177 -7.36 14.43 -2.70
CA VAL A 177 -7.52 13.68 -1.45
C VAL A 177 -7.11 14.52 -0.24
N PRO A 178 -7.82 14.41 0.90
CA PRO A 178 -7.52 15.20 2.10
C PRO A 178 -6.33 14.66 2.90
N ALA A 179 -6.03 13.37 2.85
CA ALA A 179 -4.96 12.78 3.66
C ALA A 179 -4.09 11.81 2.87
N ILE A 180 -2.77 11.88 3.10
CA ILE A 180 -1.76 11.03 2.46
C ILE A 180 -0.74 10.62 3.51
N MET A 181 -0.50 9.32 3.61
CA MET A 181 0.52 8.72 4.46
C MET A 181 1.53 7.95 3.61
N MET A 182 2.80 7.97 4.00
CA MET A 182 3.87 7.12 3.46
C MET A 182 4.26 6.10 4.52
N ASN A 183 4.08 4.82 4.23
CA ASN A 183 4.34 3.72 5.17
C ASN A 183 5.55 2.87 4.76
N TRP A 184 6.22 3.21 3.68
CA TRP A 184 7.41 2.52 3.16
C TRP A 184 7.17 1.02 2.94
N TYR A 185 8.22 0.21 3.03
CA TYR A 185 8.13 -1.23 3.31
C TYR A 185 8.08 -1.38 4.82
N TYR A 186 6.94 -1.74 5.34
CA TYR A 186 6.53 -1.53 6.73
C TYR A 186 7.07 -2.56 7.74
N GLY A 187 7.96 -3.50 7.31
CA GLY A 187 8.51 -4.54 8.18
C GLY A 187 7.47 -5.54 8.67
N CYS A 188 7.91 -6.49 9.49
CA CYS A 188 7.09 -7.64 9.90
C CYS A 188 5.87 -7.29 10.78
N GLU A 189 5.87 -6.15 11.46
CA GLU A 189 4.77 -5.72 12.31
C GLU A 189 3.98 -4.52 11.75
N GLY A 190 4.48 -3.91 10.68
CA GLY A 190 3.91 -2.66 10.19
C GLY A 190 2.50 -2.78 9.61
N ALA A 191 2.14 -3.92 9.02
CA ALA A 191 0.76 -4.12 8.60
C ALA A 191 -0.25 -3.92 9.75
N LYS A 192 0.15 -4.28 10.99
CA LYS A 192 -0.71 -4.14 12.18
C LYS A 192 -0.74 -2.70 12.72
N THR A 193 0.27 -1.88 12.41
CA THR A 193 0.31 -0.47 12.86
C THR A 193 -0.54 0.43 11.98
N ILE A 194 -0.53 0.21 10.66
CA ILE A 194 -1.18 1.09 9.68
C ILE A 194 -2.67 1.37 9.97
N PRO A 195 -3.50 0.40 10.37
CA PRO A 195 -4.89 0.69 10.70
C PRO A 195 -5.08 1.52 11.97
N GLN A 196 -4.03 1.72 12.78
CA GLN A 196 -4.08 2.42 14.06
C GLN A 196 -3.52 3.85 13.99
N LEU A 197 -2.87 4.18 12.87
CA LEU A 197 -2.34 5.51 12.57
C LEU A 197 -3.42 6.45 12.03
#